data_9fae049824de2100cb026934deebef76
#
_entry.id   9fae049824de2100cb026934deebef76
#
_cell.length_a   1.000
_cell.length_b   1.000
_cell.length_c   1.000
_cell.angle_alpha   90.00
_cell.angle_beta   90.00
_cell.angle_gamma   90.00
#
_symmetry.space_group_name_H-M   'P 1'
#
loop_
_entity.id
_entity.type
_entity.pdbx_description
1 polymer ?
#
loop_
_entity_poly.entity_id
_entity_poly.type
_entity_poly.pdbx_seq_one_letter_code
_entity_poly.pdbx_strand_id
1 'polypeptide(L)'
;MAAGSAELERFIEQALIAGHPRAAVQRALLDAGWSQPQIDGAMQQWATVDFPLPVPRPAASLSAREAFEYLVLFTGLYLSIWHLGHLLFALINHALPDPTRVQYSGVLNSSSVRFSVSSLIISWPLFVWLSGRIARAVARQPLKRLSPVRRWLTYLTLFIAASVLIGDLISLVNTLLGGELSARFALKTAVVALLAGGVFGWYLHDLRQEEDPA
;
A
#
# COMPACT_ATOMS: atom_id res chain seq x y z
N MET A 1 24.27 -6.82 10.66
CA MET A 1 24.11 -5.75 9.66
C MET A 1 24.05 -4.35 10.27
N ALA A 2 23.56 -4.16 11.49
CA ALA A 2 23.48 -2.82 12.11
C ALA A 2 24.83 -2.19 12.53
N ALA A 3 25.87 -2.98 12.87
CA ALA A 3 27.16 -2.44 13.29
C ALA A 3 27.93 -1.77 12.12
N GLY A 4 27.93 -2.35 10.95
CA GLY A 4 28.63 -1.80 9.78
C GLY A 4 28.01 -0.50 9.26
N SER A 5 26.68 -0.29 9.36
CA SER A 5 26.05 0.95 8.95
C SER A 5 26.43 2.13 9.86
N ALA A 6 26.53 1.89 11.18
CA ALA A 6 26.93 2.93 12.13
C ALA A 6 28.41 3.35 11.97
N GLU A 7 29.28 2.41 11.61
CA GLU A 7 30.69 2.69 11.31
C GLU A 7 30.82 3.51 10.01
N LEU A 8 30.07 3.15 8.97
CA LEU A 8 30.02 3.87 7.70
C LEU A 8 29.54 5.32 7.90
N GLU A 9 28.46 5.52 8.65
CA GLU A 9 27.90 6.85 8.95
C GLU A 9 28.90 7.71 9.72
N ARG A 10 29.55 7.14 10.73
CA ARG A 10 30.59 7.85 11.52
C ARG A 10 31.79 8.22 10.68
N PHE A 11 32.24 7.33 9.79
CA PHE A 11 33.35 7.64 8.88
C PHE A 11 33.00 8.80 7.94
N ILE A 12 31.82 8.76 7.33
CA ILE A 12 31.33 9.83 6.44
C ILE A 12 31.25 11.16 7.20
N GLU A 13 30.69 11.16 8.41
CA GLU A 13 30.64 12.36 9.26
C GLU A 13 32.02 12.97 9.51
N GLN A 14 32.96 12.14 9.95
CA GLN A 14 34.33 12.59 10.21
C GLN A 14 35.02 13.09 8.96
N ALA A 15 34.86 12.43 7.83
CA ALA A 15 35.45 12.86 6.56
C ALA A 15 34.86 14.19 6.06
N LEU A 16 33.57 14.41 6.26
CA LEU A 16 32.91 15.67 5.91
C LEU A 16 33.33 16.81 6.86
N ILE A 17 33.52 16.55 8.17
CA ILE A 17 34.03 17.50 9.15
C ILE A 17 35.47 17.87 8.79
N ALA A 18 36.28 16.93 8.32
CA ALA A 18 37.65 17.18 7.85
C ALA A 18 37.74 17.94 6.51
N GLY A 19 36.58 18.29 5.90
CA GLY A 19 36.53 19.07 4.66
C GLY A 19 36.82 18.27 3.40
N HIS A 20 36.79 16.92 3.45
CA HIS A 20 36.97 16.12 2.25
C HIS A 20 35.78 16.24 1.30
N PRO A 21 36.00 16.40 -0.02
CA PRO A 21 34.94 16.47 -0.99
C PRO A 21 34.20 15.13 -1.07
N ARG A 22 32.88 15.15 -1.20
CA ARG A 22 32.01 13.98 -1.24
C ARG A 22 32.47 12.91 -2.23
N ALA A 23 32.95 13.33 -3.41
CA ALA A 23 33.47 12.43 -4.43
C ALA A 23 34.74 11.66 -3.99
N ALA A 24 35.58 12.25 -3.15
CA ALA A 24 36.73 11.58 -2.60
C ALA A 24 36.36 10.57 -1.53
N VAL A 25 35.37 10.90 -0.67
CA VAL A 25 34.84 9.99 0.35
C VAL A 25 34.15 8.78 -0.32
N GLN A 26 33.37 9.00 -1.37
CA GLN A 26 32.75 7.91 -2.14
C GLN A 26 33.79 6.96 -2.74
N ARG A 27 34.86 7.49 -3.36
CA ARG A 27 35.94 6.66 -3.92
C ARG A 27 36.61 5.82 -2.84
N ALA A 28 36.99 6.45 -1.73
CA ALA A 28 37.64 5.73 -0.63
C ALA A 28 36.78 4.59 -0.08
N LEU A 29 35.47 4.78 0.00
CA LEU A 29 34.54 3.76 0.44
C LEU A 29 34.34 2.63 -0.59
N LEU A 30 34.32 2.94 -1.89
CA LEU A 30 34.32 1.93 -2.96
C LEU A 30 35.58 1.09 -2.94
N ASP A 31 36.76 1.73 -2.79
CA ASP A 31 38.07 1.07 -2.71
C ASP A 31 38.16 0.18 -1.45
N ALA A 32 37.48 0.54 -0.37
CA ALA A 32 37.33 -0.26 0.84
C ALA A 32 36.32 -1.43 0.72
N GLY A 33 35.62 -1.56 -0.42
CA GLY A 33 34.70 -2.67 -0.69
C GLY A 33 33.24 -2.41 -0.32
N TRP A 34 32.84 -1.18 0.01
CA TRP A 34 31.44 -0.84 0.22
C TRP A 34 30.69 -0.78 -1.11
N SER A 35 29.44 -1.27 -1.13
CA SER A 35 28.63 -1.19 -2.33
C SER A 35 28.08 0.21 -2.56
N GLN A 36 27.94 0.60 -3.84
CA GLN A 36 27.41 1.92 -4.21
C GLN A 36 26.08 2.26 -3.51
N PRO A 37 25.08 1.36 -3.44
CA PRO A 37 23.82 1.65 -2.74
C PRO A 37 23.98 1.95 -1.24
N GLN A 38 24.95 1.31 -0.57
CA GLN A 38 25.22 1.56 0.85
C GLN A 38 25.83 2.95 1.05
N ILE A 39 26.78 3.31 0.19
CA ILE A 39 27.44 4.62 0.21
C ILE A 39 26.43 5.72 -0.05
N ASP A 40 25.61 5.57 -1.10
CA ASP A 40 24.59 6.56 -1.46
C ASP A 40 23.56 6.74 -0.35
N GLY A 41 23.10 5.64 0.27
CA GLY A 41 22.18 5.70 1.40
C GLY A 41 22.75 6.44 2.62
N ALA A 42 24.02 6.21 2.95
CA ALA A 42 24.68 6.88 4.07
C ALA A 42 25.00 8.35 3.76
N MET A 43 25.42 8.66 2.52
CA MET A 43 25.66 10.03 2.06
C MET A 43 24.41 10.89 1.98
N GLN A 44 23.26 10.28 1.65
CA GLN A 44 21.96 10.98 1.59
C GLN A 44 21.47 11.46 2.95
N GLN A 45 22.01 10.95 4.05
CA GLN A 45 21.68 11.43 5.40
C GLN A 45 22.20 12.84 5.67
N TRP A 46 23.17 13.32 4.87
CA TRP A 46 23.81 14.63 5.02
C TRP A 46 23.33 15.60 3.95
N ALA A 47 22.89 16.78 4.37
CA ALA A 47 22.47 17.85 3.45
C ALA A 47 23.66 18.43 2.69
N THR A 48 23.39 18.87 1.45
CA THR A 48 24.38 19.62 0.64
C THR A 48 24.11 21.10 0.81
N VAL A 49 24.51 21.63 1.98
CA VAL A 49 24.37 23.05 2.31
C VAL A 49 25.77 23.62 2.56
N ASP A 50 25.95 24.91 2.26
CA ASP A 50 27.19 25.63 2.53
C ASP A 50 27.23 26.03 4.03
N PHE A 51 27.66 25.07 4.83
CA PHE A 51 27.82 25.24 6.28
C PHE A 51 29.08 24.51 6.75
N PRO A 52 29.84 25.07 7.71
CA PRO A 52 31.14 24.52 8.16
C PRO A 52 31.07 23.10 8.73
N LEU A 53 29.91 22.68 9.20
CA LEU A 53 29.65 21.34 9.73
C LEU A 53 28.66 20.58 8.86
N PRO A 54 28.80 19.24 8.73
CA PRO A 54 27.82 18.43 8.00
C PRO A 54 26.45 18.50 8.69
N VAL A 55 25.47 18.98 7.94
CA VAL A 55 24.08 19.11 8.45
C VAL A 55 23.31 17.84 8.16
N PRO A 56 22.76 17.15 9.19
CA PRO A 56 21.96 15.96 8.96
C PRO A 56 20.63 16.32 8.27
N ARG A 57 20.23 15.50 7.29
CA ARG A 57 18.91 15.62 6.70
C ARG A 57 17.85 15.05 7.65
N PRO A 58 16.66 15.65 7.73
CA PRO A 58 15.55 15.06 8.47
C PRO A 58 15.25 13.68 7.94
N ALA A 59 15.40 12.65 8.78
CA ALA A 59 15.00 11.29 8.45
C ALA A 59 13.52 11.08 8.81
N ALA A 60 12.82 10.31 7.99
CA ALA A 60 11.48 9.87 8.34
C ALA A 60 11.57 8.93 9.55
N SER A 61 11.20 9.41 10.73
CA SER A 61 11.15 8.59 11.94
C SER A 61 9.87 7.76 11.94
N LEU A 62 10.01 6.44 12.17
CA LEU A 62 8.88 5.54 12.42
C LEU A 62 8.25 5.92 13.77
N SER A 63 7.13 6.64 13.72
CA SER A 63 6.31 6.86 14.90
C SER A 63 5.32 5.70 15.05
N ALA A 64 5.27 5.08 16.23
CA ALA A 64 4.27 4.02 16.53
C ALA A 64 2.84 4.51 16.30
N ARG A 65 2.56 5.79 16.56
CA ARG A 65 1.28 6.42 16.27
C ARG A 65 0.98 6.44 14.76
N GLU A 66 1.97 6.78 13.95
CA GLU A 66 1.82 6.83 12.49
C GLU A 66 1.60 5.43 11.92
N ALA A 67 2.35 4.44 12.40
CA ALA A 67 2.14 3.04 12.06
C ALA A 67 0.71 2.58 12.39
N PHE A 68 0.22 2.92 13.58
CA PHE A 68 -1.15 2.61 13.99
C PHE A 68 -2.19 3.28 13.08
N GLU A 69 -2.04 4.57 12.75
CA GLU A 69 -2.95 5.29 11.87
C GLU A 69 -3.02 4.62 10.48
N TYR A 70 -1.90 4.18 9.91
CA TYR A 70 -1.89 3.45 8.63
C TYR A 70 -2.49 2.06 8.75
N LEU A 71 -2.21 1.30 9.81
CA LEU A 71 -2.81 -0.02 10.02
C LEU A 71 -4.33 0.06 10.11
N VAL A 72 -4.87 1.03 10.84
CA VAL A 72 -6.32 1.25 10.93
C VAL A 72 -6.90 1.67 9.58
N LEU A 73 -6.19 2.54 8.81
CA LEU A 73 -6.60 2.94 7.47
C LEU A 73 -6.77 1.73 6.55
N PHE A 74 -5.74 0.87 6.46
CA PHE A 74 -5.77 -0.29 5.57
C PHE A 74 -6.77 -1.35 6.04
N THR A 75 -6.93 -1.53 7.36
CA THR A 75 -7.98 -2.40 7.92
C THR A 75 -9.36 -1.90 7.50
N GLY A 76 -9.63 -0.59 7.62
CA GLY A 76 -10.87 0.02 7.17
C GLY A 76 -11.11 -0.17 5.66
N LEU A 77 -10.07 -0.04 4.84
CA LEU A 77 -10.12 -0.30 3.40
C LEU A 77 -10.51 -1.76 3.12
N TYR A 78 -9.78 -2.73 3.70
CA TYR A 78 -10.03 -4.16 3.45
C TYR A 78 -11.42 -4.60 3.91
N LEU A 79 -11.86 -4.17 5.10
CA LEU A 79 -13.21 -4.45 5.57
C LEU A 79 -14.27 -3.86 4.63
N SER A 80 -14.07 -2.62 4.18
CA SER A 80 -15.02 -1.96 3.28
C SER A 80 -15.14 -2.68 1.95
N ILE A 81 -14.01 -3.05 1.32
CA ILE A 81 -14.02 -3.76 0.03
C ILE A 81 -14.61 -5.16 0.16
N TRP A 82 -14.24 -5.90 1.20
CA TRP A 82 -14.76 -7.24 1.46
C TRP A 82 -16.28 -7.25 1.63
N HIS A 83 -16.78 -6.37 2.51
CA HIS A 83 -18.22 -6.32 2.77
C HIS A 83 -19.02 -5.72 1.62
N LEU A 84 -18.45 -4.77 0.86
CA LEU A 84 -19.06 -4.28 -0.37
C LEU A 84 -19.16 -5.39 -1.42
N GLY A 85 -18.10 -6.15 -1.64
CA GLY A 85 -18.12 -7.31 -2.54
C GLY A 85 -19.18 -8.34 -2.12
N HIS A 86 -19.27 -8.60 -0.83
CA HIS A 86 -20.28 -9.52 -0.27
C HIS A 86 -21.72 -9.04 -0.53
N LEU A 87 -21.98 -7.74 -0.36
CA LEU A 87 -23.30 -7.15 -0.66
C LEU A 87 -23.62 -7.18 -2.14
N LEU A 88 -22.66 -6.87 -3.01
CA LEU A 88 -22.85 -6.95 -4.47
C LEU A 88 -23.14 -8.39 -4.91
N PHE A 89 -22.45 -9.37 -4.32
CA PHE A 89 -22.73 -10.78 -4.57
C PHE A 89 -24.13 -11.21 -4.10
N ALA A 90 -24.56 -10.71 -2.93
CA ALA A 90 -25.92 -10.96 -2.44
C ALA A 90 -26.97 -10.36 -3.38
N LEU A 91 -26.72 -9.14 -3.89
CA LEU A 91 -27.58 -8.47 -4.85
C LEU A 91 -27.68 -9.24 -6.18
N ILE A 92 -26.53 -9.69 -6.71
CA ILE A 92 -26.48 -10.53 -7.93
C ILE A 92 -27.25 -11.83 -7.72
N ASN A 93 -27.08 -12.49 -6.58
CA ASN A 93 -27.80 -13.73 -6.27
C ASN A 93 -29.32 -13.52 -6.12
N HIS A 94 -29.72 -12.32 -5.66
CA HIS A 94 -31.12 -11.95 -5.57
C HIS A 94 -31.72 -11.65 -6.95
N ALA A 95 -30.99 -10.92 -7.79
CA ALA A 95 -31.44 -10.53 -9.14
C ALA A 95 -31.44 -11.70 -10.13
N LEU A 96 -30.52 -12.64 -9.96
CA LEU A 96 -30.35 -13.82 -10.81
C LEU A 96 -30.46 -15.12 -9.96
N PRO A 97 -31.66 -15.54 -9.57
CA PRO A 97 -31.85 -16.73 -8.74
C PRO A 97 -31.36 -18.00 -9.45
N ASP A 98 -30.80 -18.93 -8.65
CA ASP A 98 -30.39 -20.25 -9.15
C ASP A 98 -31.57 -21.20 -9.13
N PRO A 99 -32.03 -21.70 -10.28
CA PRO A 99 -33.14 -22.62 -10.31
C PRO A 99 -32.81 -23.97 -9.63
N THR A 100 -31.55 -24.30 -9.48
CA THR A 100 -31.08 -25.54 -8.85
C THR A 100 -30.96 -25.46 -7.33
N ARG A 101 -30.93 -24.24 -6.76
CA ARG A 101 -30.85 -24.04 -5.31
C ARG A 101 -32.23 -23.71 -4.75
N VAL A 102 -32.67 -24.50 -3.76
CA VAL A 102 -33.85 -24.16 -2.96
C VAL A 102 -33.63 -22.79 -2.33
N GLN A 103 -34.32 -21.79 -2.87
CA GLN A 103 -34.15 -20.41 -2.46
C GLN A 103 -34.92 -20.23 -1.15
N TYR A 104 -34.20 -20.20 -0.05
CA TYR A 104 -34.75 -19.68 1.19
C TYR A 104 -35.08 -18.18 0.94
N SER A 105 -36.39 -17.91 0.91
CA SER A 105 -36.93 -16.55 0.84
C SER A 105 -36.30 -15.70 1.96
N GLY A 106 -35.40 -14.81 1.61
CA GLY A 106 -34.76 -13.96 2.61
C GLY A 106 -33.24 -13.72 2.44
N VAL A 107 -32.66 -13.92 1.24
CA VAL A 107 -31.22 -13.67 1.00
C VAL A 107 -30.81 -12.28 1.48
N LEU A 108 -31.64 -11.25 1.25
CA LEU A 108 -31.37 -9.87 1.69
C LEU A 108 -31.59 -9.66 3.19
N ASN A 109 -32.33 -10.54 3.85
CA ASN A 109 -32.58 -10.47 5.28
C ASN A 109 -31.72 -11.46 6.09
N SER A 110 -30.72 -12.08 5.44
CA SER A 110 -29.79 -12.99 6.08
C SER A 110 -28.89 -12.25 7.09
N SER A 111 -28.45 -12.96 8.13
CA SER A 111 -27.51 -12.43 9.12
C SER A 111 -26.21 -11.92 8.46
N SER A 112 -25.79 -12.57 7.39
CA SER A 112 -24.59 -12.20 6.61
C SER A 112 -24.73 -10.83 5.94
N VAL A 113 -25.89 -10.54 5.30
CA VAL A 113 -26.15 -9.24 4.68
C VAL A 113 -26.21 -8.13 5.73
N ARG A 114 -26.93 -8.38 6.84
CA ARG A 114 -26.99 -7.41 7.95
C ARG A 114 -25.62 -7.12 8.52
N PHE A 115 -24.79 -8.14 8.73
CA PHE A 115 -23.43 -7.97 9.21
C PHE A 115 -22.58 -7.14 8.23
N SER A 116 -22.69 -7.40 6.91
CA SER A 116 -21.97 -6.64 5.89
C SER A 116 -22.40 -5.19 5.83
N VAL A 117 -23.69 -4.90 5.95
CA VAL A 117 -24.20 -3.51 6.03
C VAL A 117 -23.67 -2.80 7.29
N SER A 118 -23.77 -3.44 8.45
CA SER A 118 -23.27 -2.87 9.71
C SER A 118 -21.77 -2.59 9.64
N SER A 119 -21.00 -3.52 9.06
CA SER A 119 -19.56 -3.36 8.88
C SER A 119 -19.22 -2.18 7.97
N LEU A 120 -19.95 -2.00 6.85
CA LEU A 120 -19.75 -0.87 5.94
C LEU A 120 -20.12 0.47 6.57
N ILE A 121 -21.18 0.53 7.36
CA ILE A 121 -21.60 1.76 8.06
C ILE A 121 -20.49 2.24 9.01
N ILE A 122 -19.68 1.34 9.54
CA ILE A 122 -18.58 1.68 10.46
C ILE A 122 -17.27 1.85 9.70
N SER A 123 -16.90 0.88 8.86
CA SER A 123 -15.55 0.84 8.23
C SER A 123 -15.36 1.92 7.16
N TRP A 124 -16.39 2.18 6.34
CA TRP A 124 -16.29 3.15 5.25
C TRP A 124 -16.11 4.59 5.74
N PRO A 125 -16.94 5.13 6.66
CA PRO A 125 -16.72 6.47 7.21
C PRO A 125 -15.39 6.61 7.94
N LEU A 126 -14.97 5.56 8.68
CA LEU A 126 -13.67 5.53 9.35
C LEU A 126 -12.53 5.63 8.35
N PHE A 127 -12.58 4.84 7.27
CA PHE A 127 -11.59 4.87 6.19
C PHE A 127 -11.52 6.26 5.54
N VAL A 128 -12.66 6.84 5.15
CA VAL A 128 -12.72 8.15 4.49
C VAL A 128 -12.21 9.25 5.42
N TRP A 129 -12.62 9.24 6.69
CA TRP A 129 -12.18 10.23 7.67
C TRP A 129 -10.66 10.16 7.90
N LEU A 130 -10.13 8.94 8.10
CA LEU A 130 -8.71 8.73 8.37
C LEU A 130 -7.86 9.03 7.13
N SER A 131 -8.30 8.63 5.94
CA SER A 131 -7.68 8.97 4.66
C SER A 131 -7.56 10.48 4.47
N GLY A 132 -8.65 11.22 4.68
CA GLY A 132 -8.66 12.68 4.61
C GLY A 132 -7.78 13.35 5.67
N ARG A 133 -7.69 12.77 6.87
CA ARG A 133 -6.80 13.25 7.93
C ARG A 133 -5.33 13.05 7.57
N ILE A 134 -4.96 11.85 7.09
CA ILE A 134 -3.59 11.54 6.66
C ILE A 134 -3.20 12.39 5.45
N ALA A 135 -4.07 12.55 4.45
CA ALA A 135 -3.81 13.40 3.29
C ALA A 135 -3.49 14.85 3.71
N ARG A 136 -4.26 15.41 4.65
CA ARG A 136 -3.99 16.76 5.19
C ARG A 136 -2.69 16.84 5.98
N ALA A 137 -2.33 15.80 6.74
CA ALA A 137 -1.07 15.73 7.47
C ALA A 137 0.13 15.65 6.53
N VAL A 138 0.02 14.87 5.45
CA VAL A 138 1.04 14.75 4.40
C VAL A 138 1.20 16.06 3.61
N ALA A 139 0.11 16.76 3.31
CA ALA A 139 0.16 18.07 2.65
C ALA A 139 0.90 19.13 3.49
N ARG A 140 0.78 19.07 4.82
CA ARG A 140 1.49 19.97 5.76
C ARG A 140 2.94 19.59 6.01
N GLN A 141 3.27 18.32 5.91
CA GLN A 141 4.61 17.77 6.18
C GLN A 141 4.96 16.74 5.10
N PRO A 142 5.56 17.16 3.97
CA PRO A 142 5.90 16.27 2.85
C PRO A 142 6.79 15.08 3.23
N LEU A 143 7.62 15.22 4.27
CA LEU A 143 8.46 14.13 4.80
C LEU A 143 7.66 12.92 5.27
N LYS A 144 6.38 13.07 5.62
CA LYS A 144 5.49 11.96 5.98
C LYS A 144 5.13 11.05 4.79
N ARG A 145 5.32 11.51 3.56
CA ARG A 145 5.20 10.65 2.37
C ARG A 145 6.23 9.52 2.37
N LEU A 146 7.41 9.74 2.97
CA LEU A 146 8.50 8.77 3.03
C LEU A 146 8.31 7.72 4.14
N SER A 147 7.14 7.65 4.78
CA SER A 147 6.87 6.66 5.84
C SER A 147 7.07 5.23 5.33
N PRO A 148 8.01 4.46 5.91
CA PRO A 148 8.26 3.07 5.48
C PRO A 148 7.03 2.18 5.66
N VAL A 149 6.19 2.45 6.68
CA VAL A 149 4.96 1.69 6.95
C VAL A 149 3.95 1.89 5.83
N ARG A 150 3.75 3.14 5.37
CA ARG A 150 2.87 3.43 4.25
C ARG A 150 3.30 2.67 3.01
N ARG A 151 4.59 2.77 2.63
CA ARG A 151 5.14 2.08 1.45
C ARG A 151 4.94 0.57 1.56
N TRP A 152 5.29 -0.03 2.69
CA TRP A 152 5.13 -1.47 2.89
C TRP A 152 3.68 -1.93 2.76
N LEU A 153 2.74 -1.21 3.40
CA LEU A 153 1.31 -1.51 3.32
C LEU A 153 0.75 -1.30 1.91
N THR A 154 1.22 -0.29 1.19
CA THR A 154 0.85 -0.07 -0.22
C THR A 154 1.31 -1.22 -1.11
N TYR A 155 2.58 -1.66 -1.01
CA TYR A 155 3.07 -2.82 -1.76
C TYR A 155 2.33 -4.10 -1.39
N LEU A 156 2.04 -4.31 -0.11
CA LEU A 156 1.25 -5.45 0.35
C LEU A 156 -0.17 -5.40 -0.26
N THR A 157 -0.79 -4.24 -0.30
CA THR A 157 -2.12 -4.05 -0.90
C THR A 157 -2.10 -4.32 -2.41
N LEU A 158 -1.09 -3.85 -3.12
CA LEU A 158 -0.90 -4.14 -4.54
C LEU A 158 -0.69 -5.64 -4.79
N PHE A 159 0.10 -6.29 -3.95
CA PHE A 159 0.31 -7.74 -4.04
C PHE A 159 -0.98 -8.52 -3.82
N ILE A 160 -1.76 -8.17 -2.80
CA ILE A 160 -3.06 -8.81 -2.52
C ILE A 160 -4.03 -8.56 -3.68
N ALA A 161 -4.16 -7.32 -4.15
CA ALA A 161 -5.06 -6.99 -5.25
C ALA A 161 -4.67 -7.70 -6.55
N ALA A 162 -3.38 -7.77 -6.88
CA ALA A 162 -2.86 -8.51 -8.03
C ALA A 162 -3.16 -10.02 -7.90
N SER A 163 -2.95 -10.59 -6.71
CA SER A 163 -3.24 -12.02 -6.45
C SER A 163 -4.73 -12.33 -6.60
N VAL A 164 -5.61 -11.45 -6.14
CA VAL A 164 -7.06 -11.58 -6.31
C VAL A 164 -7.43 -11.50 -7.80
N LEU A 165 -6.88 -10.55 -8.56
CA LEU A 165 -7.13 -10.42 -10.00
C LEU A 165 -6.66 -11.64 -10.78
N ILE A 166 -5.48 -12.18 -10.46
CA ILE A 166 -4.97 -13.42 -11.08
C ILE A 166 -5.88 -14.59 -10.78
N GLY A 167 -6.31 -14.76 -9.53
CA GLY A 167 -7.22 -15.82 -9.13
C GLY A 167 -8.59 -15.72 -9.81
N ASP A 168 -9.13 -14.51 -9.93
CA ASP A 168 -10.39 -14.23 -10.62
C ASP A 168 -10.27 -14.56 -12.12
N LEU A 169 -9.17 -14.17 -12.76
CA LEU A 169 -8.90 -14.47 -14.18
C LEU A 169 -8.73 -15.98 -14.42
N ILE A 170 -8.02 -16.68 -13.54
CA ILE A 170 -7.90 -18.15 -13.62
C ILE A 170 -9.28 -18.81 -13.52
N SER A 171 -10.11 -18.37 -12.58
CA SER A 171 -11.47 -18.86 -12.39
C SER A 171 -12.33 -18.59 -13.62
N LEU A 172 -12.21 -17.39 -14.22
CA LEU A 172 -12.93 -17.03 -15.45
C LEU A 172 -12.53 -17.95 -16.62
N VAL A 173 -11.23 -18.14 -16.85
CA VAL A 173 -10.72 -19.00 -17.92
C VAL A 173 -11.15 -20.46 -17.71
N ASN A 174 -11.05 -20.96 -16.49
CA ASN A 174 -11.48 -22.32 -16.16
C ASN A 174 -12.96 -22.54 -16.46
N THR A 175 -13.84 -21.62 -16.05
CA THR A 175 -15.28 -21.69 -16.30
C THR A 175 -15.61 -21.54 -17.78
N LEU A 176 -14.86 -20.69 -18.51
CA LEU A 176 -14.99 -20.53 -19.96
C LEU A 176 -14.66 -21.84 -20.71
N LEU A 177 -13.54 -22.47 -20.35
CA LEU A 177 -13.11 -23.75 -20.94
C LEU A 177 -14.07 -24.90 -20.60
N GLY A 178 -14.71 -24.84 -19.43
CA GLY A 178 -15.73 -25.80 -19.00
C GLY A 178 -17.10 -25.63 -19.71
N GLY A 179 -17.28 -24.53 -20.45
CA GLY A 179 -18.55 -24.23 -21.13
C GLY A 179 -19.70 -23.84 -20.18
N GLU A 180 -19.40 -23.56 -18.91
CA GLU A 180 -20.36 -23.29 -17.82
C GLU A 180 -20.55 -21.79 -17.52
N LEU A 181 -20.27 -20.92 -18.49
CA LEU A 181 -20.38 -19.47 -18.33
C LEU A 181 -21.84 -19.06 -18.09
N SER A 182 -22.17 -18.77 -16.84
CA SER A 182 -23.45 -18.17 -16.47
C SER A 182 -23.36 -16.66 -16.34
N ALA A 183 -24.43 -15.93 -16.66
CA ALA A 183 -24.50 -14.47 -16.46
C ALA A 183 -24.19 -14.07 -14.99
N ARG A 184 -24.61 -14.89 -14.04
CA ARG A 184 -24.30 -14.70 -12.61
C ARG A 184 -22.80 -14.78 -12.33
N PHE A 185 -22.12 -15.79 -12.88
CA PHE A 185 -20.68 -15.94 -12.71
C PHE A 185 -19.94 -14.74 -13.33
N ALA A 186 -20.28 -14.36 -14.57
CA ALA A 186 -19.69 -13.22 -15.25
C ALA A 186 -19.85 -11.90 -14.46
N LEU A 187 -21.03 -11.67 -13.88
CA LEU A 187 -21.25 -10.48 -13.04
C LEU A 187 -20.43 -10.50 -11.75
N LYS A 188 -20.27 -11.65 -11.09
CA LYS A 188 -19.44 -11.76 -9.88
C LYS A 188 -17.97 -11.55 -10.19
N THR A 189 -17.45 -12.14 -11.26
CA THR A 189 -16.10 -11.89 -11.76
C THR A 189 -15.89 -10.41 -12.08
N ALA A 190 -16.85 -9.77 -12.76
CA ALA A 190 -16.78 -8.33 -13.04
C ALA A 190 -16.72 -7.48 -11.75
N VAL A 191 -17.48 -7.84 -10.71
CA VAL A 191 -17.43 -7.16 -9.40
C VAL A 191 -16.04 -7.30 -8.77
N VAL A 192 -15.46 -8.51 -8.76
CA VAL A 192 -14.12 -8.73 -8.22
C VAL A 192 -13.08 -7.92 -9.00
N ALA A 193 -13.13 -7.98 -10.33
CA ALA A 193 -12.23 -7.24 -11.20
C ALA A 193 -12.33 -5.73 -10.98
N LEU A 194 -13.54 -5.18 -10.82
CA LEU A 194 -13.76 -3.75 -10.57
C LEU A 194 -13.24 -3.33 -9.19
N LEU A 195 -13.51 -4.10 -8.14
CA LEU A 195 -13.08 -3.78 -6.79
C LEU A 195 -11.56 -3.91 -6.64
N ALA A 196 -11.00 -5.06 -7.00
CA ALA A 196 -9.56 -5.30 -6.90
C ALA A 196 -8.77 -4.44 -7.90
N GLY A 197 -9.26 -4.29 -9.14
CA GLY A 197 -8.67 -3.44 -10.17
C GLY A 197 -8.71 -1.96 -9.80
N GLY A 198 -9.78 -1.49 -9.19
CA GLY A 198 -9.91 -0.12 -8.69
C GLY A 198 -8.89 0.19 -7.60
N VAL A 199 -8.75 -0.72 -6.62
CA VAL A 199 -7.73 -0.59 -5.55
C VAL A 199 -6.32 -0.63 -6.14
N PHE A 200 -6.04 -1.62 -7.00
CA PHE A 200 -4.75 -1.76 -7.66
C PHE A 200 -4.38 -0.50 -8.44
N GLY A 201 -5.29 -0.02 -9.30
CA GLY A 201 -5.07 1.17 -10.11
C GLY A 201 -4.84 2.43 -9.29
N TRP A 202 -5.63 2.62 -8.22
CA TRP A 202 -5.48 3.77 -7.32
C TRP A 202 -4.11 3.78 -6.64
N TYR A 203 -3.70 2.68 -6.01
CA TYR A 203 -2.44 2.61 -5.30
C TYR A 203 -1.22 2.59 -6.23
N LEU A 204 -1.35 2.00 -7.42
CA LEU A 204 -0.30 2.07 -8.43
C LEU A 204 -0.08 3.49 -8.93
N HIS A 205 -1.16 4.25 -9.14
CA HIS A 205 -1.08 5.66 -9.52
C HIS A 205 -0.43 6.52 -8.41
N ASP A 206 -0.80 6.28 -7.16
CA ASP A 206 -0.23 6.97 -5.99
C ASP A 206 1.28 6.74 -5.88
N LEU A 207 1.76 5.50 -6.10
CA LEU A 207 3.19 5.17 -6.12
C LEU A 207 3.95 5.85 -7.28
N ARG A 208 3.38 5.87 -8.47
CA ARG A 208 4.03 6.52 -9.64
C ARG A 208 4.22 8.02 -9.44
N GLN A 209 3.29 8.69 -8.77
CA GLN A 209 3.44 10.11 -8.42
C GLN A 209 4.53 10.36 -7.37
N GLU A 210 4.95 9.34 -6.62
CA GLU A 210 6.06 9.46 -5.65
C GLU A 210 7.43 9.28 -6.32
N GLU A 211 7.50 8.54 -7.42
CA GLU A 211 8.75 8.25 -8.16
C GLU A 211 9.12 9.36 -9.16
N ASP A 212 8.15 10.14 -9.65
CA ASP A 212 8.33 11.29 -10.54
C ASP A 212 7.98 12.61 -9.83
N PRO A 213 8.84 13.13 -8.94
CA PRO A 213 8.69 14.50 -8.47
C PRO A 213 9.10 15.44 -9.60
N ALA A 214 8.13 16.13 -10.20
CA ALA A 214 8.37 17.19 -11.18
C ALA A 214 9.23 18.34 -10.58
#